data_ae7e1c201a22dbd3936f77db058631dc
#
_entry.id   ae7e1c201a22dbd3936f77db058631dc
#
_cell.length_a   1.000
_cell.length_b   1.000
_cell.length_c   1.000
_cell.angle_alpha   90.00
_cell.angle_beta   90.00
_cell.angle_gamma   90.00
#
_symmetry.space_group_name_H-M   'P 1'
#
loop_
_entity.id
_entity.type
_entity.pdbx_description
1 polymer ?
#
loop_
_entity_poly.entity_id
_entity_poly.type
_entity_poly.pdbx_seq_one_letter_code
_entity_poly.pdbx_strand_id
1 'polypeptide(L)'
;LLDHDGTCSRKYEEFAQIASDFKKLEAYSLPYLPKPAAAVAYCYENIWVYQYSRHQFCLPYKQQMTDVLKIFHRRNLDFNMVDLRNMQQVYRILIIPGHAIMTQEMAETVKKHVAEGGIAVMNGYSAKVNENNVVFDTPQPGLLRELFGVRATVFHRAGILASTGGVRQFSIRHEEDTLNYKASYWEKLELYEAEAYAVYVEGEEGCAISVNRYGKGKAFYISAETNTELLGWLYDEIAREEGLQQGIQTPKGLAVRKIADREWLMVNTTAEPMEVVLPGRLYGVLRESWEEGSCILEPFDGELFVE
;
A
#
# COMPACT_ATOMS: atom_id res chain seq x y z
N LEU A 1 11.29 -33.69 3.05
CA LEU A 1 12.17 -33.57 1.85
C LEU A 1 12.50 -34.94 1.28
N LEU A 2 12.80 -35.94 2.12
CA LEU A 2 12.93 -37.32 1.71
C LEU A 2 11.57 -38.01 1.80
N ASP A 3 11.33 -38.99 0.96
CA ASP A 3 10.18 -39.88 1.08
C ASP A 3 10.35 -40.82 2.29
N HIS A 4 9.29 -41.52 2.68
CA HIS A 4 9.27 -42.36 3.88
C HIS A 4 10.28 -43.54 3.84
N ASP A 5 10.71 -43.92 2.67
CA ASP A 5 11.74 -44.95 2.40
C ASP A 5 13.17 -44.40 2.32
N GLY A 6 13.33 -43.07 2.53
CA GLY A 6 14.61 -42.37 2.47
C GLY A 6 15.05 -41.97 1.06
N THR A 7 14.24 -42.19 0.04
CA THR A 7 14.57 -41.73 -1.32
C THR A 7 14.39 -40.24 -1.47
N CYS A 8 15.19 -39.62 -2.37
CA CYS A 8 15.06 -38.21 -2.71
C CYS A 8 13.77 -37.97 -3.51
N SER A 9 12.91 -37.12 -2.97
CA SER A 9 11.74 -36.65 -3.71
C SER A 9 12.08 -35.47 -4.59
N ARG A 10 11.19 -35.13 -5.53
CA ARG A 10 11.27 -33.90 -6.33
C ARG A 10 11.49 -32.66 -5.46
N LYS A 11 10.86 -32.59 -4.27
CA LYS A 11 11.06 -31.50 -3.31
C LYS A 11 12.50 -31.40 -2.80
N TYR A 12 13.16 -32.54 -2.65
CA TYR A 12 14.58 -32.54 -2.24
C TYR A 12 15.46 -31.94 -3.34
N GLU A 13 15.21 -32.30 -4.61
CA GLU A 13 15.95 -31.77 -5.76
C GLU A 13 15.75 -30.26 -5.89
N GLU A 14 14.51 -29.77 -5.74
CA GLU A 14 14.18 -28.33 -5.75
C GLU A 14 14.92 -27.58 -4.63
N PHE A 15 14.94 -28.14 -3.40
CA PHE A 15 15.68 -27.55 -2.28
C PHE A 15 17.20 -27.56 -2.50
N ALA A 16 17.75 -28.62 -3.08
CA ALA A 16 19.17 -28.67 -3.40
C ALA A 16 19.56 -27.62 -4.43
N GLN A 17 18.69 -27.38 -5.43
CA GLN A 17 18.89 -26.30 -6.40
C GLN A 17 18.85 -24.92 -5.73
N ILE A 18 17.84 -24.66 -4.90
CA ILE A 18 17.74 -23.39 -4.14
C ILE A 18 18.99 -23.17 -3.28
N ALA A 19 19.48 -24.19 -2.58
CA ALA A 19 20.69 -24.10 -1.77
C ALA A 19 21.92 -23.77 -2.63
N SER A 20 22.01 -24.35 -3.82
CA SER A 20 23.10 -24.06 -4.79
C SER A 20 23.04 -22.61 -5.26
N ASP A 21 21.83 -22.11 -5.59
CA ASP A 21 21.61 -20.74 -6.05
C ASP A 21 21.96 -19.73 -4.96
N PHE A 22 21.51 -19.95 -3.72
CA PHE A 22 21.90 -19.10 -2.58
C PHE A 22 23.41 -19.06 -2.37
N LYS A 23 24.11 -20.17 -2.60
CA LYS A 23 25.57 -20.21 -2.50
C LYS A 23 26.26 -19.32 -3.56
N LYS A 24 25.69 -19.25 -4.77
CA LYS A 24 26.18 -18.30 -5.81
C LYS A 24 25.95 -16.85 -5.40
N LEU A 25 24.84 -16.58 -4.70
CA LEU A 25 24.47 -15.23 -4.27
C LEU A 25 25.25 -14.72 -3.04
N GLU A 26 25.95 -15.58 -2.28
CA GLU A 26 26.71 -15.18 -1.07
C GLU A 26 27.79 -14.11 -1.34
N ALA A 27 28.30 -14.02 -2.57
CA ALA A 27 29.32 -13.04 -2.95
C ALA A 27 28.78 -11.63 -3.21
N TYR A 28 27.46 -11.47 -3.20
CA TYR A 28 26.77 -10.23 -3.57
C TYR A 28 26.09 -9.58 -2.36
N SER A 29 25.46 -8.41 -2.57
CA SER A 29 24.88 -7.58 -1.49
C SER A 29 23.58 -8.16 -0.89
N LEU A 30 23.51 -9.46 -0.72
CA LEU A 30 22.42 -10.16 -0.04
C LEU A 30 22.85 -10.64 1.35
N PRO A 31 21.95 -10.64 2.37
CA PRO A 31 20.54 -10.23 2.27
C PRO A 31 20.35 -8.73 2.11
N TYR A 32 19.42 -8.33 1.24
CA TYR A 32 19.00 -6.94 1.09
C TYR A 32 18.15 -6.49 2.28
N LEU A 33 18.57 -5.42 2.94
CA LEU A 33 17.85 -4.82 4.07
C LEU A 33 17.34 -3.43 3.66
N PRO A 34 16.12 -3.32 3.15
CA PRO A 34 15.58 -2.04 2.72
C PRO A 34 15.37 -1.08 3.90
N LYS A 35 15.54 0.22 3.64
CA LYS A 35 15.15 1.30 4.54
C LYS A 35 14.02 2.09 3.89
N PRO A 36 12.78 1.58 3.89
CA PRO A 36 11.71 2.19 3.14
C PRO A 36 11.31 3.54 3.73
N ALA A 37 11.00 4.48 2.82
CA ALA A 37 10.44 5.77 3.18
C ALA A 37 8.93 5.70 3.48
N ALA A 38 8.29 4.59 3.11
CA ALA A 38 6.86 4.36 3.25
C ALA A 38 6.54 3.35 4.36
N ALA A 39 5.42 3.57 5.04
CA ALA A 39 4.85 2.62 5.99
C ALA A 39 3.35 2.44 5.76
N VAL A 40 2.85 1.27 6.10
CA VAL A 40 1.43 0.91 6.08
C VAL A 40 1.01 0.47 7.48
N ALA A 41 0.05 1.18 8.07
CA ALA A 41 -0.47 0.86 9.38
C ALA A 41 -1.27 -0.46 9.34
N TYR A 42 -0.98 -1.36 10.26
CA TYR A 42 -1.64 -2.65 10.39
C TYR A 42 -1.98 -2.94 11.85
N CYS A 43 -3.16 -3.51 12.07
CA CYS A 43 -3.62 -3.89 13.40
C CYS A 43 -4.49 -5.15 13.30
N TYR A 44 -4.18 -6.17 14.08
CA TYR A 44 -4.94 -7.43 14.11
C TYR A 44 -6.37 -7.21 14.62
N GLU A 45 -6.56 -6.33 15.58
CA GLU A 45 -7.85 -6.03 16.17
C GLU A 45 -8.83 -5.48 15.13
N ASN A 46 -8.34 -4.78 14.10
CA ASN A 46 -9.18 -4.36 12.97
C ASN A 46 -9.77 -5.54 12.21
N ILE A 47 -9.05 -6.65 12.05
CA ILE A 47 -9.59 -7.86 11.43
C ILE A 47 -10.83 -8.34 12.21
N TRP A 48 -10.75 -8.34 13.54
CA TRP A 48 -11.84 -8.77 14.39
C TRP A 48 -13.03 -7.81 14.31
N VAL A 49 -12.81 -6.49 14.37
CA VAL A 49 -13.88 -5.50 14.21
C VAL A 49 -14.64 -5.73 12.92
N TYR A 50 -13.94 -5.90 11.79
CA TYR A 50 -14.57 -6.14 10.49
C TYR A 50 -15.27 -7.51 10.41
N GLN A 51 -14.77 -8.54 11.07
CA GLN A 51 -15.39 -9.87 11.09
C GLN A 51 -16.62 -9.94 11.98
N TYR A 52 -16.60 -9.28 13.16
CA TYR A 52 -17.69 -9.31 14.13
C TYR A 52 -18.74 -8.24 13.89
N SER A 53 -18.42 -7.18 13.18
CA SER A 53 -19.41 -6.21 12.71
C SER A 53 -20.30 -6.88 11.66
N ARG A 54 -21.48 -7.34 12.07
CA ARG A 54 -22.51 -7.93 11.15
C ARG A 54 -22.93 -6.98 10.04
N HIS A 55 -22.59 -5.71 10.15
CA HIS A 55 -22.81 -4.66 9.18
C HIS A 55 -21.48 -4.29 8.52
N GLN A 56 -21.08 -5.06 7.51
CA GLN A 56 -19.94 -4.68 6.67
C GLN A 56 -20.34 -3.45 5.85
N PHE A 57 -19.94 -2.27 6.33
CA PHE A 57 -20.25 -1.00 5.67
C PHE A 57 -19.28 -0.65 4.54
N CYS A 58 -18.13 -1.31 4.46
CA CYS A 58 -17.08 -1.09 3.49
C CYS A 58 -16.41 -2.41 3.11
N LEU A 59 -15.40 -2.36 2.25
CA LEU A 59 -14.58 -3.52 1.91
C LEU A 59 -13.94 -4.13 3.17
N PRO A 60 -13.82 -5.47 3.25
CA PRO A 60 -13.11 -6.13 4.34
C PRO A 60 -11.71 -5.55 4.53
N TYR A 61 -11.28 -5.40 5.79
CA TYR A 61 -9.96 -4.86 6.12
C TYR A 61 -8.82 -5.54 5.34
N LYS A 62 -8.88 -6.88 5.24
CA LYS A 62 -7.91 -7.65 4.47
C LYS A 62 -7.85 -7.21 3.00
N GLN A 63 -9.00 -6.88 2.38
CA GLN A 63 -9.04 -6.44 0.99
C GLN A 63 -8.40 -5.06 0.85
N GLN A 64 -8.72 -4.12 1.74
CA GLN A 64 -8.10 -2.79 1.74
C GLN A 64 -6.59 -2.86 1.92
N MET A 65 -6.11 -3.71 2.84
CA MET A 65 -4.68 -3.99 3.00
C MET A 65 -4.05 -4.52 1.72
N THR A 66 -4.69 -5.53 1.10
CA THR A 66 -4.19 -6.12 -0.14
C THR A 66 -4.08 -5.08 -1.26
N ASP A 67 -5.04 -4.18 -1.37
CA ASP A 67 -5.03 -3.13 -2.40
C ASP A 67 -3.91 -2.12 -2.17
N VAL A 68 -3.63 -1.74 -0.92
CA VAL A 68 -2.47 -0.92 -0.57
C VAL A 68 -1.15 -1.61 -0.91
N LEU A 69 -1.00 -2.89 -0.54
CA LEU A 69 0.24 -3.65 -0.80
C LEU A 69 0.52 -3.77 -2.31
N LYS A 70 -0.52 -3.94 -3.13
CA LYS A 70 -0.41 -3.96 -4.60
C LYS A 70 0.20 -2.67 -5.17
N ILE A 71 -0.06 -1.51 -4.54
CA ILE A 71 0.45 -0.22 -5.02
C ILE A 71 1.97 -0.19 -4.96
N PHE A 72 2.52 -0.59 -3.81
CA PHE A 72 3.97 -0.66 -3.60
C PHE A 72 4.60 -1.76 -4.45
N HIS A 73 3.96 -2.93 -4.51
CA HIS A 73 4.45 -4.04 -5.33
C HIS A 73 4.53 -3.67 -6.82
N ARG A 74 3.48 -3.06 -7.38
CA ARG A 74 3.44 -2.64 -8.80
C ARG A 74 4.46 -1.55 -9.13
N ARG A 75 4.89 -0.77 -8.15
CA ARG A 75 5.91 0.29 -8.28
C ARG A 75 7.31 -0.16 -7.90
N ASN A 76 7.46 -1.42 -7.52
CA ASN A 76 8.73 -1.95 -7.03
C ASN A 76 9.31 -1.13 -5.86
N LEU A 77 8.42 -0.62 -5.00
CA LEU A 77 8.76 0.15 -3.80
C LEU A 77 8.77 -0.73 -2.56
N ASP A 78 9.74 -0.51 -1.72
CA ASP A 78 9.78 -1.12 -0.39
C ASP A 78 8.93 -0.31 0.58
N PHE A 79 8.35 -1.00 1.55
CA PHE A 79 7.55 -0.42 2.63
C PHE A 79 7.65 -1.26 3.90
N ASN A 80 7.37 -0.64 5.04
CA ASN A 80 7.21 -1.36 6.31
C ASN A 80 5.73 -1.49 6.67
N MET A 81 5.34 -2.65 7.20
CA MET A 81 4.09 -2.77 7.94
C MET A 81 4.35 -2.39 9.40
N VAL A 82 3.56 -1.47 9.95
CA VAL A 82 3.77 -0.92 11.29
C VAL A 82 2.51 -1.01 12.15
N ASP A 83 2.69 -1.38 13.40
CA ASP A 83 1.69 -1.16 14.43
C ASP A 83 1.88 0.28 14.97
N LEU A 84 0.83 1.08 14.91
CA LEU A 84 0.89 2.49 15.35
C LEU A 84 1.29 2.64 16.82
N ARG A 85 1.05 1.63 17.66
CA ARG A 85 1.48 1.59 19.08
C ARG A 85 2.99 1.51 19.24
N ASN A 86 3.68 0.92 18.26
CA ASN A 86 5.11 0.61 18.32
C ASN A 86 5.93 1.33 17.22
N MET A 87 5.36 2.29 16.51
CA MET A 87 6.06 3.02 15.46
C MET A 87 7.09 3.98 16.07
N GLN A 88 8.39 3.67 15.87
CA GLN A 88 9.50 4.40 16.50
C GLN A 88 10.13 5.46 15.59
N GLN A 89 9.83 5.44 14.29
CA GLN A 89 10.44 6.35 13.32
C GLN A 89 9.41 7.12 12.52
N VAL A 90 9.80 8.28 12.02
CA VAL A 90 9.03 9.06 11.06
C VAL A 90 9.33 8.55 9.65
N TYR A 91 8.29 8.11 8.95
CA TYR A 91 8.37 7.77 7.54
C TYR A 91 8.05 9.00 6.69
N ARG A 92 8.46 8.99 5.42
CA ARG A 92 8.04 10.06 4.51
C ARG A 92 6.54 10.02 4.26
N ILE A 93 5.97 8.81 4.17
CA ILE A 93 4.53 8.60 4.03
C ILE A 93 4.05 7.42 4.87
N LEU A 94 2.95 7.61 5.59
CA LEU A 94 2.24 6.62 6.39
C LEU A 94 0.82 6.47 5.82
N ILE A 95 0.50 5.26 5.33
CA ILE A 95 -0.85 4.94 4.84
C ILE A 95 -1.60 4.18 5.93
N ILE A 96 -2.83 4.62 6.22
CA ILE A 96 -3.69 4.11 7.30
C ILE A 96 -5.00 3.62 6.67
N PRO A 97 -5.03 2.40 6.08
CA PRO A 97 -6.17 1.93 5.31
C PRO A 97 -7.22 1.26 6.20
N GLY A 98 -8.46 1.79 6.21
CA GLY A 98 -9.57 1.16 6.90
C GLY A 98 -9.33 0.84 8.38
N HIS A 99 -8.52 1.63 9.05
CA HIS A 99 -8.07 1.42 10.42
C HIS A 99 -9.14 1.86 11.41
N ALA A 100 -10.20 1.06 11.57
CA ALA A 100 -11.40 1.41 12.33
C ALA A 100 -11.11 1.71 13.80
N ILE A 101 -10.31 0.87 14.45
CA ILE A 101 -9.88 1.09 15.84
C ILE A 101 -8.80 2.18 15.87
N MET A 102 -8.97 3.15 16.77
CA MET A 102 -7.97 4.17 17.06
C MET A 102 -7.90 4.39 18.57
N THR A 103 -6.82 3.99 19.19
CA THR A 103 -6.57 4.32 20.60
C THR A 103 -5.96 5.70 20.74
N GLN A 104 -5.95 6.24 21.95
CA GLN A 104 -5.29 7.53 22.21
C GLN A 104 -3.81 7.48 21.83
N GLU A 105 -3.10 6.40 22.20
CA GLU A 105 -1.69 6.18 21.87
C GLU A 105 -1.43 6.14 20.36
N MET A 106 -2.27 5.41 19.61
CA MET A 106 -2.19 5.37 18.13
C MET A 106 -2.40 6.77 17.53
N ALA A 107 -3.41 7.50 18.02
CA ALA A 107 -3.70 8.84 17.53
C ALA A 107 -2.54 9.82 17.79
N GLU A 108 -1.94 9.77 18.97
CA GLU A 108 -0.76 10.57 19.35
C GLU A 108 0.44 10.25 18.43
N THR A 109 0.65 8.96 18.13
CA THR A 109 1.70 8.51 17.22
C THR A 109 1.51 9.11 15.81
N VAL A 110 0.29 9.06 15.27
CA VAL A 110 -0.02 9.63 13.95
C VAL A 110 0.15 11.15 13.96
N LYS A 111 -0.36 11.84 14.99
CA LYS A 111 -0.19 13.29 15.15
C LYS A 111 1.28 13.70 15.22
N LYS A 112 2.07 12.98 16.02
CA LYS A 112 3.52 13.21 16.13
C LYS A 112 4.22 13.00 14.79
N HIS A 113 3.93 11.89 14.10
CA HIS A 113 4.48 11.58 12.78
C HIS A 113 4.29 12.75 11.80
N VAL A 114 3.07 13.29 11.70
CA VAL A 114 2.78 14.41 10.81
C VAL A 114 3.42 15.70 11.32
N ALA A 115 3.33 15.99 12.62
CA ALA A 115 3.93 17.20 13.19
C ALA A 115 5.44 17.30 12.95
N GLU A 116 6.14 16.17 12.89
CA GLU A 116 7.59 16.07 12.63
C GLU A 116 7.96 16.11 11.13
N GLY A 117 6.96 16.17 10.22
CA GLY A 117 7.17 16.34 8.78
C GLY A 117 6.81 15.13 7.92
N GLY A 118 6.24 14.10 8.51
CA GLY A 118 5.69 12.96 7.75
C GLY A 118 4.37 13.32 7.05
N ILE A 119 4.01 12.51 6.08
CA ILE A 119 2.71 12.57 5.39
C ILE A 119 1.85 11.41 5.88
N ALA A 120 0.63 11.68 6.33
CA ALA A 120 -0.35 10.64 6.64
C ALA A 120 -1.46 10.62 5.58
N VAL A 121 -1.82 9.42 5.11
CA VAL A 121 -2.96 9.19 4.21
C VAL A 121 -3.93 8.24 4.90
N MET A 122 -5.14 8.68 5.17
CA MET A 122 -6.18 7.88 5.82
C MET A 122 -7.46 7.93 4.97
N ASN A 123 -8.22 6.85 4.98
CA ASN A 123 -9.47 6.76 4.22
C ASN A 123 -10.70 6.63 5.13
N GLY A 124 -11.87 6.85 4.56
CA GLY A 124 -13.16 6.65 5.21
C GLY A 124 -13.28 5.29 5.89
N TYR A 125 -14.07 5.24 6.95
CA TYR A 125 -14.19 4.12 7.89
C TYR A 125 -12.98 3.92 8.82
N SER A 126 -12.00 4.81 8.83
CA SER A 126 -10.91 4.78 9.80
C SER A 126 -11.21 5.64 11.04
N ALA A 127 -10.55 5.33 12.16
CA ALA A 127 -10.69 6.04 13.44
C ALA A 127 -12.13 6.19 13.93
N LYS A 128 -12.94 5.14 13.78
CA LYS A 128 -14.37 5.11 14.15
C LYS A 128 -14.60 4.76 15.60
N VAL A 129 -13.81 3.84 16.14
CA VAL A 129 -14.05 3.21 17.45
C VAL A 129 -12.77 3.15 18.27
N ASN A 130 -12.94 3.08 19.59
CA ASN A 130 -11.87 2.83 20.55
C ASN A 130 -11.52 1.32 20.63
N GLU A 131 -10.61 0.95 21.52
CA GLU A 131 -10.16 -0.41 21.79
C GLU A 131 -11.28 -1.37 22.25
N ASN A 132 -12.37 -0.85 22.78
CA ASN A 132 -13.54 -1.60 23.21
C ASN A 132 -14.64 -1.69 22.12
N ASN A 133 -14.31 -1.28 20.88
CA ASN A 133 -15.26 -1.20 19.76
C ASN A 133 -16.45 -0.27 20.01
N VAL A 134 -16.25 0.78 20.82
CA VAL A 134 -17.23 1.82 21.10
C VAL A 134 -16.94 3.02 20.22
N VAL A 135 -17.97 3.52 19.55
CA VAL A 135 -17.89 4.74 18.72
C VAL A 135 -17.53 5.94 19.59
N PHE A 136 -16.67 6.81 19.09
CA PHE A 136 -16.31 8.04 19.80
C PHE A 136 -17.50 9.01 19.89
N ASP A 137 -17.62 9.70 21.03
CA ASP A 137 -18.58 10.78 21.23
C ASP A 137 -18.27 12.04 20.40
N THR A 138 -17.06 12.12 19.83
CA THR A 138 -16.61 13.19 18.95
C THR A 138 -16.96 12.90 17.49
N PRO A 139 -17.21 13.94 16.65
CA PRO A 139 -17.41 13.76 15.23
C PRO A 139 -16.23 13.03 14.56
N GLN A 140 -16.54 12.19 13.57
CA GLN A 140 -15.54 11.44 12.81
C GLN A 140 -14.60 12.36 12.01
N PRO A 141 -13.31 12.03 11.88
CA PRO A 141 -12.63 10.80 12.32
C PRO A 141 -12.12 10.84 13.79
N GLY A 142 -13.03 11.05 14.74
CA GLY A 142 -12.76 10.85 16.16
C GLY A 142 -11.53 11.63 16.68
N LEU A 143 -10.57 10.93 17.27
CA LEU A 143 -9.34 11.48 17.86
C LEU A 143 -8.41 12.18 16.86
N LEU A 144 -8.58 11.92 15.56
CA LEU A 144 -7.76 12.46 14.46
C LEU A 144 -8.44 13.62 13.71
N ARG A 145 -9.60 14.08 14.16
CA ARG A 145 -10.37 15.12 13.50
C ARG A 145 -9.56 16.40 13.25
N GLU A 146 -8.84 16.87 14.23
CA GLU A 146 -8.00 18.09 14.13
C GLU A 146 -6.82 17.88 13.18
N LEU A 147 -6.19 16.68 13.23
CA LEU A 147 -5.09 16.36 12.34
C LEU A 147 -5.50 16.44 10.87
N PHE A 148 -6.65 15.86 10.53
CA PHE A 148 -7.15 15.85 9.15
C PHE A 148 -7.95 17.10 8.78
N GLY A 149 -8.33 17.93 9.73
CA GLY A 149 -9.07 19.19 9.52
C GLY A 149 -10.47 18.98 8.89
N VAL A 150 -11.08 17.81 9.11
CA VAL A 150 -12.36 17.41 8.49
C VAL A 150 -13.33 16.85 9.52
N ARG A 151 -14.62 16.89 9.15
CA ARG A 151 -15.71 16.18 9.80
C ARG A 151 -16.46 15.35 8.77
N ALA A 152 -16.51 14.03 8.96
CA ALA A 152 -17.37 13.15 8.19
C ALA A 152 -18.79 13.17 8.77
N THR A 153 -19.78 13.57 7.99
CA THR A 153 -21.14 13.86 8.49
C THR A 153 -22.18 12.86 8.00
N VAL A 154 -22.08 12.38 6.79
CA VAL A 154 -23.05 11.43 6.20
C VAL A 154 -22.25 10.24 5.67
N PHE A 155 -22.73 9.06 6.01
CA PHE A 155 -22.11 7.80 5.61
C PHE A 155 -23.01 7.09 4.61
N HIS A 156 -22.48 6.77 3.45
CA HIS A 156 -23.18 6.13 2.36
C HIS A 156 -22.63 4.73 2.11
N ARG A 157 -23.53 3.84 1.68
CA ARG A 157 -23.19 2.51 1.20
C ARG A 157 -23.95 2.20 -0.08
N ALA A 158 -23.25 1.74 -1.11
CA ALA A 158 -23.89 1.20 -2.29
C ALA A 158 -24.50 -0.18 -1.98
N GLY A 159 -25.74 -0.42 -2.41
CA GLY A 159 -26.36 -1.75 -2.36
C GLY A 159 -26.92 -2.19 -1.01
N ILE A 160 -27.35 -1.26 -0.13
CA ILE A 160 -28.01 -1.60 1.14
C ILE A 160 -29.25 -2.50 0.92
N LEU A 161 -29.93 -2.38 -0.23
CA LEU A 161 -31.12 -3.16 -0.60
C LEU A 161 -30.82 -4.37 -1.49
N ALA A 162 -29.59 -4.50 -1.97
CA ALA A 162 -29.17 -5.63 -2.80
C ALA A 162 -28.34 -6.60 -1.95
N SER A 163 -28.69 -7.87 -1.96
CA SER A 163 -27.92 -8.98 -1.35
C SER A 163 -26.55 -9.19 -1.98
N THR A 164 -26.22 -8.47 -3.03
CA THR A 164 -24.94 -8.43 -3.73
C THR A 164 -24.30 -7.09 -3.48
N GLY A 165 -23.17 -7.04 -2.75
CA GLY A 165 -22.45 -5.82 -2.43
C GLY A 165 -22.28 -4.90 -3.64
N GLY A 166 -23.14 -3.88 -3.73
CA GLY A 166 -23.11 -2.91 -4.81
C GLY A 166 -21.89 -2.02 -4.72
N VAL A 167 -21.43 -1.53 -5.85
CA VAL A 167 -20.42 -0.46 -5.94
C VAL A 167 -21.01 0.71 -6.73
N ARG A 168 -20.62 1.92 -6.35
CA ARG A 168 -20.95 3.14 -7.10
C ARG A 168 -19.71 3.63 -7.81
N GLN A 169 -19.89 4.16 -9.01
CA GLN A 169 -18.82 4.80 -9.76
C GLN A 169 -18.75 6.27 -9.38
N PHE A 170 -17.54 6.75 -9.27
CA PHE A 170 -17.19 8.15 -8.98
C PHE A 170 -16.18 8.64 -10.00
N SER A 171 -16.26 9.92 -10.29
CA SER A 171 -15.23 10.68 -10.97
C SER A 171 -14.79 11.82 -10.07
N ILE A 172 -13.50 11.93 -9.83
CA ILE A 172 -12.89 13.01 -9.03
C ILE A 172 -11.88 13.78 -9.88
N ARG A 173 -11.67 15.03 -9.54
CA ARG A 173 -10.73 15.92 -10.23
C ARG A 173 -9.80 16.59 -9.22
N HIS A 174 -8.51 16.57 -9.53
CA HIS A 174 -7.47 17.37 -8.92
C HIS A 174 -6.79 18.18 -10.05
N GLU A 175 -6.76 19.51 -9.94
CA GLU A 175 -6.30 20.39 -11.02
C GLU A 175 -6.98 20.06 -12.36
N GLU A 176 -6.19 19.63 -13.37
CA GLU A 176 -6.69 19.22 -14.69
C GLU A 176 -6.88 17.70 -14.82
N ASP A 177 -6.36 16.91 -13.85
CA ASP A 177 -6.41 15.46 -13.88
C ASP A 177 -7.73 14.93 -13.32
N THR A 178 -8.29 13.94 -14.00
CA THR A 178 -9.54 13.28 -13.63
C THR A 178 -9.31 11.79 -13.44
N LEU A 179 -9.75 11.25 -12.30
CA LEU A 179 -9.72 9.81 -12.00
C LEU A 179 -11.14 9.27 -11.85
N ASN A 180 -11.40 8.13 -12.53
CA ASN A 180 -12.60 7.33 -12.33
C ASN A 180 -12.29 6.12 -11.44
N TYR A 181 -13.10 5.91 -10.40
CA TYR A 181 -12.96 4.76 -9.52
C TYR A 181 -14.31 4.25 -9.01
N LYS A 182 -14.31 3.10 -8.33
CA LYS A 182 -15.50 2.51 -7.73
C LYS A 182 -15.31 2.31 -6.24
N ALA A 183 -16.35 2.59 -5.46
CA ALA A 183 -16.39 2.32 -4.03
C ALA A 183 -17.75 1.79 -3.60
N SER A 184 -17.78 1.01 -2.52
CA SER A 184 -19.03 0.56 -1.88
C SER A 184 -19.39 1.41 -0.66
N TYR A 185 -18.42 2.16 -0.13
CA TYR A 185 -18.59 3.05 1.02
C TYR A 185 -17.95 4.41 0.75
N TRP A 186 -18.65 5.49 1.12
CA TRP A 186 -18.12 6.86 1.08
C TRP A 186 -18.79 7.74 2.13
N GLU A 187 -18.17 8.87 2.42
CA GLU A 187 -18.57 9.83 3.45
C GLU A 187 -18.67 11.23 2.85
N LYS A 188 -19.60 12.04 3.32
CA LYS A 188 -19.61 13.47 3.03
C LYS A 188 -18.71 14.20 4.02
N LEU A 189 -17.81 15.02 3.50
CA LEU A 189 -16.85 15.77 4.31
C LEU A 189 -17.26 17.24 4.44
N GLU A 190 -17.24 17.73 5.66
CA GLU A 190 -17.20 19.15 6.00
C GLU A 190 -15.75 19.52 6.32
N LEU A 191 -15.21 20.53 5.63
CA LEU A 191 -13.85 21.02 5.84
C LEU A 191 -13.89 22.19 6.82
N TYR A 192 -12.96 22.27 7.77
CA TYR A 192 -12.82 23.43 8.67
C TYR A 192 -11.39 23.96 8.75
N GLU A 193 -10.37 23.13 8.75
CA GLU A 193 -8.96 23.51 8.66
C GLU A 193 -8.29 22.96 7.40
N ALA A 194 -8.85 21.90 6.82
CA ALA A 194 -8.36 21.30 5.60
C ALA A 194 -8.85 22.04 4.36
N GLU A 195 -8.10 21.89 3.28
CA GLU A 195 -8.47 22.28 1.91
C GLU A 195 -8.91 21.07 1.10
N ALA A 196 -9.76 21.29 0.09
CA ALA A 196 -10.11 20.24 -0.86
C ALA A 196 -8.92 19.98 -1.79
N TYR A 197 -8.35 18.79 -1.72
CA TYR A 197 -7.29 18.34 -2.63
C TYR A 197 -7.87 17.82 -3.94
N ALA A 198 -8.92 17.00 -3.86
CA ALA A 198 -9.69 16.57 -5.03
C ALA A 198 -11.19 16.68 -4.74
N VAL A 199 -11.97 17.02 -5.78
CA VAL A 199 -13.42 17.20 -5.70
C VAL A 199 -14.14 16.19 -6.57
N TYR A 200 -15.35 15.81 -6.16
CA TYR A 200 -16.25 15.01 -6.99
C TYR A 200 -16.72 15.81 -8.19
N VAL A 201 -16.72 15.19 -9.38
CA VAL A 201 -17.30 15.69 -10.61
C VAL A 201 -18.47 14.84 -11.09
N GLU A 202 -18.49 13.57 -10.71
CA GLU A 202 -19.61 12.64 -10.90
C GLU A 202 -19.75 11.68 -9.73
N GLY A 203 -20.97 11.25 -9.47
CA GLY A 203 -21.30 10.23 -8.47
C GLY A 203 -21.58 10.80 -7.08
N GLU A 204 -21.03 11.94 -6.72
CA GLU A 204 -21.26 12.66 -5.45
C GLU A 204 -20.91 14.13 -5.65
N GLU A 205 -21.10 14.94 -4.60
CA GLU A 205 -20.76 16.36 -4.58
C GLU A 205 -19.79 16.69 -3.43
N GLY A 206 -18.96 17.71 -3.63
CA GLY A 206 -18.05 18.24 -2.61
C GLY A 206 -16.66 17.62 -2.62
N CYS A 207 -16.03 17.58 -1.46
CA CYS A 207 -14.65 17.14 -1.30
C CYS A 207 -14.56 15.60 -1.33
N ALA A 208 -13.74 15.08 -2.24
CA ALA A 208 -13.42 13.66 -2.33
C ALA A 208 -12.15 13.32 -1.53
N ILE A 209 -11.14 14.17 -1.62
CA ILE A 209 -9.88 14.04 -0.87
C ILE A 209 -9.55 15.42 -0.31
N SER A 210 -9.31 15.50 0.99
CA SER A 210 -8.84 16.71 1.63
C SER A 210 -7.36 16.61 1.98
N VAL A 211 -6.70 17.77 2.13
CA VAL A 211 -5.36 17.90 2.67
C VAL A 211 -5.34 18.94 3.79
N ASN A 212 -4.71 18.62 4.89
CA ASN A 212 -4.48 19.53 6.00
C ASN A 212 -2.97 19.63 6.30
N ARG A 213 -2.52 20.84 6.65
CA ARG A 213 -1.17 21.08 7.15
C ARG A 213 -1.19 20.95 8.67
N TYR A 214 -0.33 20.10 9.22
CA TYR A 214 -0.24 19.91 10.66
C TYR A 214 1.23 19.84 11.08
N GLY A 215 1.67 20.82 11.86
CA GLY A 215 3.08 20.97 12.17
C GLY A 215 3.93 21.18 10.91
N LYS A 216 4.88 20.28 10.66
CA LYS A 216 5.75 20.33 9.47
C LYS A 216 5.27 19.46 8.33
N GLY A 217 4.25 18.62 8.52
CA GLY A 217 3.78 17.64 7.57
C GLY A 217 2.38 17.92 7.02
N LYS A 218 1.83 16.91 6.35
CA LYS A 218 0.52 16.96 5.70
C LYS A 218 -0.31 15.71 6.03
N ALA A 219 -1.61 15.88 6.15
CA ALA A 219 -2.56 14.81 6.39
C ALA A 219 -3.62 14.81 5.28
N PHE A 220 -3.71 13.71 4.52
CA PHE A 220 -4.69 13.51 3.46
C PHE A 220 -5.81 12.59 3.95
N TYR A 221 -7.06 13.02 3.82
CA TYR A 221 -8.22 12.20 4.13
C TYR A 221 -9.02 11.91 2.87
N ILE A 222 -9.20 10.63 2.56
CA ILE A 222 -10.00 10.16 1.44
C ILE A 222 -11.42 9.87 1.96
N SER A 223 -12.42 10.50 1.38
CA SER A 223 -13.82 10.37 1.82
C SER A 223 -14.45 8.99 1.55
N ALA A 224 -13.80 8.13 0.78
CA ALA A 224 -14.29 6.80 0.44
C ALA A 224 -13.35 5.71 0.94
N GLU A 225 -13.79 4.45 0.88
CA GLU A 225 -12.86 3.34 0.98
C GLU A 225 -11.86 3.37 -0.19
N THR A 226 -10.63 2.88 0.06
CA THR A 226 -9.59 2.89 -0.96
C THR A 226 -9.62 1.61 -1.79
N ASN A 227 -9.21 1.77 -3.04
CA ASN A 227 -8.85 0.70 -3.94
C ASN A 227 -7.47 0.99 -4.57
N THR A 228 -6.97 0.04 -5.34
CA THR A 228 -5.63 0.15 -5.94
C THR A 228 -5.52 1.35 -6.89
N GLU A 229 -6.58 1.68 -7.63
CA GLU A 229 -6.59 2.79 -8.61
C GLU A 229 -6.54 4.14 -7.89
N LEU A 230 -7.46 4.37 -6.95
CA LEU A 230 -7.57 5.64 -6.22
C LEU A 230 -6.31 5.94 -5.40
N LEU A 231 -5.89 4.99 -4.60
CA LEU A 231 -4.74 5.21 -3.72
C LEU A 231 -3.42 5.22 -4.52
N GLY A 232 -3.35 4.45 -5.62
CA GLY A 232 -2.20 4.48 -6.51
C GLY A 232 -2.03 5.84 -7.19
N TRP A 233 -3.11 6.41 -7.71
CA TRP A 233 -3.13 7.75 -8.27
C TRP A 233 -2.72 8.80 -7.22
N LEU A 234 -3.34 8.76 -6.03
CA LEU A 234 -3.00 9.70 -4.95
C LEU A 234 -1.53 9.59 -4.52
N TYR A 235 -0.98 8.36 -4.46
CA TYR A 235 0.44 8.16 -4.15
C TYR A 235 1.33 8.83 -5.21
N ASP A 236 1.02 8.68 -6.49
CA ASP A 236 1.81 9.27 -7.58
C ASP A 236 1.75 10.80 -7.55
N GLU A 237 0.57 11.39 -7.26
CA GLU A 237 0.42 12.83 -7.07
C GLU A 237 1.27 13.34 -5.89
N ILE A 238 1.12 12.74 -4.72
CA ILE A 238 1.91 13.09 -3.54
C ILE A 238 3.42 12.89 -3.81
N ALA A 239 3.80 11.81 -4.49
CA ALA A 239 5.20 11.54 -4.80
C ALA A 239 5.80 12.62 -5.73
N ARG A 240 5.03 13.11 -6.68
CA ARG A 240 5.42 14.20 -7.58
C ARG A 240 5.58 15.52 -6.83
N GLU A 241 4.60 15.88 -5.99
CA GLU A 241 4.59 17.15 -5.25
C GLU A 241 5.64 17.21 -4.13
N GLU A 242 5.83 16.12 -3.41
CA GLU A 242 6.66 16.05 -2.21
C GLU A 242 8.04 15.40 -2.45
N GLY A 243 8.33 15.05 -3.70
CA GLY A 243 9.61 14.43 -4.07
C GLY A 243 9.82 13.04 -3.46
N LEU A 244 8.74 12.26 -3.33
CA LEU A 244 8.86 10.88 -2.89
C LEU A 244 9.38 9.98 -4.02
N GLN A 245 9.88 8.82 -3.63
CA GLN A 245 10.30 7.80 -4.60
C GLN A 245 9.10 7.29 -5.39
N GLN A 246 9.17 7.38 -6.74
CA GLN A 246 8.10 6.90 -7.63
C GLN A 246 8.21 5.40 -7.92
N GLY A 247 9.38 4.81 -7.68
CA GLY A 247 9.64 3.40 -7.95
C GLY A 247 10.09 3.12 -9.38
N ILE A 248 10.26 1.83 -9.68
CA ILE A 248 10.68 1.34 -10.99
C ILE A 248 9.45 0.84 -11.73
N GLN A 249 9.13 1.45 -12.86
CA GLN A 249 8.03 1.00 -13.71
C GLN A 249 8.45 -0.26 -14.47
N THR A 250 7.67 -1.32 -14.33
CA THR A 250 7.91 -2.61 -14.97
C THR A 250 6.63 -3.18 -15.55
N PRO A 251 6.72 -4.12 -16.50
CA PRO A 251 5.56 -4.91 -16.92
C PRO A 251 4.88 -5.59 -15.72
N LYS A 252 3.58 -5.78 -15.81
CA LYS A 252 2.81 -6.47 -14.77
C LYS A 252 3.38 -7.87 -14.53
N GLY A 253 3.73 -8.17 -13.29
CA GLY A 253 4.28 -9.46 -12.91
C GLY A 253 5.80 -9.50 -12.83
N LEU A 254 6.51 -8.47 -13.26
CA LEU A 254 7.94 -8.33 -13.04
C LEU A 254 8.21 -7.55 -11.76
N ALA A 255 8.77 -8.19 -10.76
CA ALA A 255 9.29 -7.54 -9.56
C ALA A 255 10.78 -7.23 -9.74
N VAL A 256 11.16 -5.98 -9.46
CA VAL A 256 12.55 -5.52 -9.56
C VAL A 256 12.95 -4.85 -8.25
N ARG A 257 14.15 -5.16 -7.78
CA ARG A 257 14.78 -4.47 -6.65
C ARG A 257 16.22 -4.11 -7.00
N LYS A 258 16.54 -2.84 -6.89
CA LYS A 258 17.95 -2.40 -6.89
C LYS A 258 18.50 -2.64 -5.50
N ILE A 259 19.33 -3.68 -5.32
CA ILE A 259 19.88 -4.08 -4.02
C ILE A 259 21.23 -3.42 -3.70
N ALA A 260 21.96 -3.02 -4.73
CA ALA A 260 23.16 -2.20 -4.63
C ALA A 260 23.29 -1.34 -5.89
N ASP A 261 24.33 -0.50 -5.97
CA ASP A 261 24.49 0.43 -7.09
C ASP A 261 24.55 -0.24 -8.47
N ARG A 262 25.05 -1.47 -8.53
CA ARG A 262 25.21 -2.26 -9.75
C ARG A 262 24.58 -3.64 -9.66
N GLU A 263 23.59 -3.81 -8.79
CA GLU A 263 22.96 -5.10 -8.55
C GLU A 263 21.44 -4.95 -8.57
N TRP A 264 20.79 -5.74 -9.43
CA TRP A 264 19.32 -5.74 -9.58
C TRP A 264 18.80 -7.17 -9.45
N LEU A 265 17.95 -7.40 -8.46
CA LEU A 265 17.17 -8.62 -8.39
C LEU A 265 15.89 -8.45 -9.20
N MET A 266 15.68 -9.32 -10.19
CA MET A 266 14.49 -9.35 -11.04
C MET A 266 13.80 -10.70 -10.89
N VAL A 267 12.47 -10.68 -10.68
CA VAL A 267 11.68 -11.90 -10.45
C VAL A 267 10.42 -11.86 -11.29
N ASN A 268 10.21 -12.88 -12.11
CA ASN A 268 8.94 -13.13 -12.78
C ASN A 268 7.95 -13.76 -11.78
N THR A 269 6.90 -13.03 -11.42
CA THR A 269 5.86 -13.50 -10.47
C THR A 269 4.65 -14.13 -11.17
N THR A 270 4.77 -14.46 -12.46
CA THR A 270 3.68 -15.02 -13.27
C THR A 270 3.92 -16.47 -13.65
N ALA A 271 2.87 -17.13 -14.12
CA ALA A 271 2.93 -18.51 -14.62
C ALA A 271 3.36 -18.60 -16.12
N GLU A 272 3.71 -17.47 -16.74
CA GLU A 272 4.11 -17.38 -18.14
C GLU A 272 5.55 -16.86 -18.23
N PRO A 273 6.33 -17.30 -19.24
CA PRO A 273 7.64 -16.71 -19.50
C PRO A 273 7.53 -15.21 -19.77
N MET A 274 8.49 -14.44 -19.32
CA MET A 274 8.48 -12.99 -19.45
C MET A 274 9.78 -12.49 -20.06
N GLU A 275 9.66 -11.72 -21.15
CA GLU A 275 10.79 -10.98 -21.70
C GLU A 275 11.04 -9.72 -20.85
N VAL A 276 12.27 -9.56 -20.41
CA VAL A 276 12.75 -8.45 -19.58
C VAL A 276 13.78 -7.65 -20.35
N VAL A 277 13.50 -6.36 -20.54
CA VAL A 277 14.46 -5.44 -21.16
C VAL A 277 15.47 -5.01 -20.11
N LEU A 278 16.75 -5.19 -20.42
CA LEU A 278 17.87 -4.85 -19.55
C LEU A 278 18.37 -3.42 -19.83
N PRO A 279 18.78 -2.66 -18.81
CA PRO A 279 19.28 -1.29 -18.98
C PRO A 279 20.66 -1.22 -19.67
N GLY A 280 21.28 -2.36 -19.92
CA GLY A 280 22.61 -2.48 -20.53
C GLY A 280 23.05 -3.93 -20.56
N ARG A 281 24.34 -4.15 -20.78
CA ARG A 281 24.97 -5.48 -20.70
C ARG A 281 25.18 -5.83 -19.24
N LEU A 282 24.50 -6.89 -18.77
CA LEU A 282 24.51 -7.36 -17.38
C LEU A 282 24.90 -8.82 -17.29
N TYR A 283 25.57 -9.21 -16.20
CA TYR A 283 25.89 -10.60 -15.92
C TYR A 283 24.80 -11.22 -15.03
N GLY A 284 24.15 -12.26 -15.50
CA GLY A 284 23.18 -13.08 -14.74
C GLY A 284 23.95 -14.06 -13.84
N VAL A 285 23.85 -13.85 -12.52
CA VAL A 285 24.63 -14.60 -11.52
C VAL A 285 24.19 -16.06 -11.43
N LEU A 286 22.89 -16.32 -11.47
CA LEU A 286 22.36 -17.67 -11.37
C LEU A 286 22.57 -18.44 -12.66
N ARG A 287 22.43 -17.77 -13.81
CA ARG A 287 22.64 -18.32 -15.17
C ARG A 287 24.10 -18.41 -15.58
N GLU A 288 24.98 -17.68 -14.88
CA GLU A 288 26.40 -17.62 -15.16
C GLU A 288 26.70 -17.14 -16.61
N SER A 289 25.90 -16.17 -17.10
CA SER A 289 25.97 -15.66 -18.47
C SER A 289 25.84 -14.15 -18.56
N TRP A 290 26.45 -13.56 -19.60
CA TRP A 290 26.25 -12.17 -19.97
C TRP A 290 25.05 -12.01 -20.86
N GLU A 291 24.14 -11.12 -20.48
CA GLU A 291 22.92 -10.79 -21.21
C GLU A 291 22.96 -9.34 -21.68
N GLU A 292 22.43 -9.04 -22.86
CA GLU A 292 22.38 -7.71 -23.45
C GLU A 292 21.07 -7.51 -24.21
N GLY A 293 20.45 -6.34 -24.04
CA GLY A 293 19.19 -5.98 -24.69
C GLY A 293 17.98 -6.55 -23.97
N SER A 294 17.74 -7.86 -24.04
CA SER A 294 16.66 -8.51 -23.28
C SER A 294 17.03 -9.95 -22.91
N CYS A 295 16.34 -10.47 -21.90
CA CYS A 295 16.41 -11.88 -21.51
C CYS A 295 15.02 -12.40 -21.18
N ILE A 296 14.84 -13.74 -21.18
CA ILE A 296 13.60 -14.37 -20.76
C ILE A 296 13.78 -14.88 -19.34
N LEU A 297 12.86 -14.48 -18.45
CA LEU A 297 12.68 -15.11 -17.14
C LEU A 297 11.54 -16.13 -17.24
N GLU A 298 11.85 -17.39 -16.95
CA GLU A 298 10.86 -18.46 -16.92
C GLU A 298 9.78 -18.21 -15.85
N PRO A 299 8.63 -18.93 -15.87
CA PRO A 299 7.60 -18.77 -14.86
C PRO A 299 8.12 -18.93 -13.44
N PHE A 300 7.85 -17.95 -12.57
CA PHE A 300 8.29 -17.91 -11.18
C PHE A 300 9.81 -17.98 -10.98
N ASP A 301 10.57 -17.66 -12.02
CA ASP A 301 12.03 -17.59 -12.00
C ASP A 301 12.52 -16.20 -11.55
N GLY A 302 13.74 -16.17 -11.03
CA GLY A 302 14.42 -14.95 -10.63
C GLY A 302 15.89 -14.95 -11.01
N GLU A 303 16.44 -13.75 -11.22
CA GLU A 303 17.85 -13.56 -11.56
C GLU A 303 18.42 -12.35 -10.82
N LEU A 304 19.64 -12.48 -10.34
CA LEU A 304 20.45 -11.36 -9.88
C LEU A 304 21.35 -10.89 -11.03
N PHE A 305 21.06 -9.71 -11.54
CA PHE A 305 21.85 -9.07 -12.57
C PHE A 305 22.86 -8.11 -11.95
N VAL A 306 24.10 -8.16 -12.43
CA VAL A 306 25.20 -7.29 -12.01
C VAL A 306 25.91 -6.67 -13.22
N GLU A 307 26.41 -5.42 -13.06
CA GLU A 307 27.27 -4.75 -14.06
C GLU A 307 28.67 -5.30 -14.07
#